data_07ea2058568060171a1d413c4a7f198d
#
_entry.id   07ea2058568060171a1d413c4a7f198d
#
_cell.length_a   1.000
_cell.length_b   1.000
_cell.length_c   1.000
_cell.angle_alpha   90.00
_cell.angle_beta   90.00
_cell.angle_gamma   90.00
#
_symmetry.space_group_name_H-M   'P 1'
#
loop_
_entity.id
_entity.type
_entity.pdbx_description
1 polymer ?
#
loop_
_entity_poly.entity_id
_entity_poly.type
_entity_poly.pdbx_seq_one_letter_code
_entity_poly.pdbx_strand_id
1 'polypeptide(L)'
;MIRIKLLAAPVLAAGLLFGSQGAQAHCDSIDGPVAKAALAALDTGNVNLALPFAPSTAESEIKAVFAQSLKVRVLGPEAKTLADRAFIETTVRLHRAGEGAAYTGLKPAGVDYGPAIPAADRAIATGNPAPVKGLLVEELEHGLHARFAHVLETQKRVKEPTMANDVPAARERVSAELGFVTYVEGLRQAIQGAPGHEHEK
;
A
#
# COMPACT_ATOMS: atom_id res chain seq x y z
N MET A 1 -40.07 12.95 -41.05
CA MET A 1 -39.26 13.63 -40.00
C MET A 1 -38.97 12.63 -38.87
N ILE A 2 -37.82 12.00 -38.94
CA ILE A 2 -37.38 10.99 -37.92
C ILE A 2 -36.48 11.73 -36.92
N ARG A 3 -36.96 11.88 -35.68
CA ARG A 3 -36.17 12.47 -34.58
C ARG A 3 -35.31 11.37 -33.97
N ILE A 4 -33.99 11.36 -34.24
CA ILE A 4 -33.02 10.56 -33.60
C ILE A 4 -32.71 11.18 -32.23
N LYS A 5 -33.13 10.50 -31.15
CA LYS A 5 -32.76 10.86 -29.78
C LYS A 5 -31.34 10.30 -29.54
N LEU A 6 -30.33 11.18 -29.48
CA LEU A 6 -29.02 10.82 -28.94
C LEU A 6 -29.17 10.56 -27.46
N LEU A 7 -29.00 9.30 -27.07
CA LEU A 7 -28.79 8.90 -25.67
C LEU A 7 -27.31 9.12 -25.37
N ALA A 8 -27.00 10.18 -24.64
CA ALA A 8 -25.70 10.38 -24.03
C ALA A 8 -25.53 9.37 -22.90
N ALA A 9 -24.70 8.36 -23.09
CA ALA A 9 -24.28 7.47 -22.03
C ALA A 9 -23.26 8.21 -21.13
N PRO A 10 -23.43 8.22 -19.80
CA PRO A 10 -22.40 8.75 -18.93
C PRO A 10 -21.20 7.79 -18.94
N VAL A 11 -20.07 8.28 -19.41
CA VAL A 11 -18.76 7.62 -19.20
C VAL A 11 -18.46 7.70 -17.71
N LEU A 12 -18.69 6.61 -17.02
CA LEU A 12 -18.29 6.43 -15.63
C LEU A 12 -16.76 6.38 -15.63
N ALA A 13 -16.10 7.48 -15.30
CA ALA A 13 -14.68 7.51 -14.99
C ALA A 13 -14.48 6.72 -13.69
N ALA A 14 -14.22 5.43 -13.82
CA ALA A 14 -13.72 4.61 -12.72
C ALA A 14 -12.31 5.09 -12.40
N GLY A 15 -12.19 6.06 -11.50
CA GLY A 15 -10.94 6.45 -10.89
C GLY A 15 -10.35 5.23 -10.20
N LEU A 16 -9.28 4.68 -10.75
CA LEU A 16 -8.47 3.64 -10.14
C LEU A 16 -7.82 4.25 -8.88
N LEU A 17 -8.50 4.09 -7.76
CA LEU A 17 -7.90 4.26 -6.43
C LEU A 17 -6.93 3.09 -6.25
N PHE A 18 -5.72 3.21 -6.77
CA PHE A 18 -4.60 2.39 -6.36
C PHE A 18 -4.16 2.85 -4.96
N GLY A 19 -4.98 2.57 -3.96
CA GLY A 19 -4.51 2.54 -2.60
C GLY A 19 -3.38 1.50 -2.52
N SER A 20 -2.30 1.82 -1.84
CA SER A 20 -1.13 0.96 -1.65
C SER A 20 -1.51 -0.31 -0.88
N GLN A 21 -2.09 -1.30 -1.59
CA GLN A 21 -2.58 -2.55 -0.99
C GLN A 21 -1.47 -3.31 -0.24
N GLY A 22 -0.22 -3.15 -0.68
CA GLY A 22 0.94 -3.76 -0.03
C GLY A 22 1.20 -3.23 1.38
N ALA A 23 1.19 -1.91 1.60
CA ALA A 23 1.43 -1.32 2.91
C ALA A 23 0.30 -1.65 3.90
N GLN A 24 -0.94 -1.67 3.42
CA GLN A 24 -2.10 -2.06 4.23
C GLN A 24 -2.05 -3.54 4.62
N ALA A 25 -1.71 -4.44 3.69
CA ALA A 25 -1.58 -5.87 3.96
C ALA A 25 -0.44 -6.21 4.95
N HIS A 26 0.62 -5.38 5.00
CA HIS A 26 1.71 -5.51 5.98
C HIS A 26 1.24 -5.32 7.43
N CYS A 27 0.33 -4.39 7.69
CA CYS A 27 -0.28 -4.21 9.01
C CYS A 27 -1.17 -5.40 9.42
N ASP A 28 -1.70 -6.18 8.46
CA ASP A 28 -2.56 -7.34 8.70
C ASP A 28 -1.78 -8.63 8.99
N SER A 29 -0.46 -8.63 8.84
CA SER A 29 0.34 -9.83 9.02
C SER A 29 0.68 -10.09 10.48
N ILE A 30 0.81 -11.38 10.85
CA ILE A 30 1.13 -11.78 12.22
C ILE A 30 2.55 -11.34 12.65
N ASP A 31 3.42 -11.09 11.69
CA ASP A 31 4.75 -10.52 11.86
C ASP A 31 4.83 -9.03 11.52
N GLY A 32 3.69 -8.39 11.28
CA GLY A 32 3.56 -6.96 11.02
C GLY A 32 3.65 -6.10 12.28
N PRO A 33 3.71 -4.77 12.11
CA PRO A 33 3.93 -3.84 13.23
C PRO A 33 2.80 -3.86 14.27
N VAL A 34 1.54 -3.97 13.84
CA VAL A 34 0.38 -4.01 14.74
C VAL A 34 0.38 -5.28 15.58
N ALA A 35 0.61 -6.44 14.96
CA ALA A 35 0.67 -7.73 15.65
C ALA A 35 1.85 -7.79 16.63
N LYS A 36 3.03 -7.27 16.25
CA LYS A 36 4.19 -7.15 17.15
C LYS A 36 3.92 -6.28 18.37
N ALA A 37 3.28 -5.12 18.16
CA ALA A 37 2.92 -4.24 19.25
C ALA A 37 1.89 -4.87 20.20
N ALA A 38 0.88 -5.58 19.66
CA ALA A 38 -0.10 -6.32 20.44
C ALA A 38 0.56 -7.44 21.25
N LEU A 39 1.47 -8.21 20.65
CA LEU A 39 2.19 -9.26 21.36
C LEU A 39 3.10 -8.68 22.47
N ALA A 40 3.85 -7.61 22.17
CA ALA A 40 4.65 -6.90 23.16
C ALA A 40 3.82 -6.36 24.31
N ALA A 41 2.61 -5.85 24.05
CA ALA A 41 1.67 -5.43 25.07
C ALA A 41 1.31 -6.58 26.01
N LEU A 42 0.98 -7.75 25.47
CA LEU A 42 0.67 -8.94 26.27
C LEU A 42 1.87 -9.46 27.07
N ASP A 43 3.06 -9.44 26.48
CA ASP A 43 4.28 -9.97 27.12
C ASP A 43 4.78 -9.06 28.25
N THR A 44 4.55 -7.75 28.15
CA THR A 44 4.93 -6.76 29.16
C THR A 44 3.81 -6.39 30.13
N GLY A 45 2.57 -6.82 29.86
CA GLY A 45 1.40 -6.39 30.62
C GLY A 45 1.02 -4.92 30.41
N ASN A 46 1.52 -4.29 29.33
CA ASN A 46 1.31 -2.86 29.05
C ASN A 46 0.48 -2.65 27.79
N VAL A 47 -0.82 -2.46 27.94
CA VAL A 47 -1.76 -2.25 26.82
C VAL A 47 -1.43 -0.99 26.00
N ASN A 48 -0.75 0.00 26.58
CA ASN A 48 -0.41 1.25 25.89
C ASN A 48 0.51 1.05 24.68
N LEU A 49 1.17 -0.11 24.55
CA LEU A 49 1.95 -0.45 23.36
C LEU A 49 1.07 -0.76 22.15
N ALA A 50 -0.16 -1.22 22.36
CA ALA A 50 -1.12 -1.54 21.29
C ALA A 50 -2.07 -0.38 20.95
N LEU A 51 -2.41 0.46 21.92
CA LEU A 51 -3.40 1.55 21.73
C LEU A 51 -3.09 2.52 20.59
N PRO A 52 -1.83 2.94 20.33
CA PRO A 52 -1.52 3.88 19.26
C PRO A 52 -1.86 3.37 17.84
N PHE A 53 -2.08 2.08 17.70
CA PHE A 53 -2.41 1.46 16.40
C PHE A 53 -3.91 1.47 16.08
N ALA A 54 -4.77 1.99 16.96
CA ALA A 54 -6.20 2.04 16.70
C ALA A 54 -6.78 3.40 17.12
N PRO A 55 -7.95 3.79 16.59
CA PRO A 55 -8.58 5.05 16.98
C PRO A 55 -8.98 5.03 18.46
N SER A 56 -9.00 6.20 19.08
CA SER A 56 -9.34 6.36 20.51
C SER A 56 -10.72 5.80 20.87
N THR A 57 -11.65 5.78 19.93
CA THR A 57 -12.98 5.18 20.08
C THR A 57 -12.94 3.66 20.27
N ALA A 58 -11.87 2.99 19.85
CA ALA A 58 -11.67 1.54 19.99
C ALA A 58 -10.93 1.14 21.27
N GLU A 59 -10.38 2.09 22.04
CA GLU A 59 -9.55 1.79 23.22
C GLU A 59 -10.26 0.95 24.28
N SER A 60 -11.56 1.16 24.50
CA SER A 60 -12.30 0.39 25.49
C SER A 60 -12.38 -1.08 25.14
N GLU A 61 -12.57 -1.41 23.86
CA GLU A 61 -12.59 -2.79 23.37
C GLU A 61 -11.20 -3.43 23.47
N ILE A 62 -10.15 -2.72 23.05
CA ILE A 62 -8.76 -3.21 23.16
C ILE A 62 -8.41 -3.52 24.61
N LYS A 63 -8.70 -2.61 25.55
CA LYS A 63 -8.43 -2.79 26.98
C LYS A 63 -9.21 -3.98 27.56
N ALA A 64 -10.46 -4.19 27.15
CA ALA A 64 -11.28 -5.30 27.62
C ALA A 64 -10.72 -6.66 27.15
N VAL A 65 -10.42 -6.79 25.84
CA VAL A 65 -9.84 -8.03 25.28
C VAL A 65 -8.44 -8.28 25.82
N PHE A 66 -7.62 -7.24 25.99
CA PHE A 66 -6.32 -7.34 26.65
C PHE A 66 -6.41 -7.94 28.06
N ALA A 67 -7.27 -7.39 28.92
CA ALA A 67 -7.45 -7.87 30.28
C ALA A 67 -7.95 -9.32 30.33
N GLN A 68 -8.81 -9.71 29.39
CA GLN A 68 -9.27 -11.09 29.26
C GLN A 68 -8.14 -12.01 28.77
N SER A 69 -7.38 -11.60 27.77
CA SER A 69 -6.26 -12.37 27.24
C SER A 69 -5.19 -12.64 28.30
N LEU A 70 -4.85 -11.65 29.13
CA LEU A 70 -3.91 -11.84 30.24
C LEU A 70 -4.36 -12.90 31.22
N LYS A 71 -5.66 -13.00 31.50
CA LYS A 71 -6.22 -14.03 32.42
C LYS A 71 -6.17 -15.43 31.80
N VAL A 72 -6.35 -15.54 30.48
CA VAL A 72 -6.40 -16.83 29.77
C VAL A 72 -4.99 -17.36 29.47
N ARG A 73 -4.05 -16.48 29.13
CA ARG A 73 -2.67 -16.86 28.73
C ARG A 73 -1.94 -17.73 29.78
N VAL A 74 -2.28 -17.59 31.03
CA VAL A 74 -1.60 -18.28 32.14
C VAL A 74 -2.16 -19.69 32.39
N LEU A 75 -3.21 -20.11 31.70
CA LEU A 75 -3.87 -21.40 31.89
C LEU A 75 -3.17 -22.57 31.17
N GLY A 76 -2.20 -22.30 30.31
CA GLY A 76 -1.42 -23.30 29.60
C GLY A 76 -1.01 -22.84 28.19
N PRO A 77 -0.17 -23.62 27.51
CA PRO A 77 0.39 -23.21 26.20
C PRO A 77 -0.67 -23.01 25.12
N GLU A 78 -1.65 -23.90 25.04
CA GLU A 78 -2.74 -23.82 24.08
C GLU A 78 -3.64 -22.61 24.37
N ALA A 79 -3.95 -22.35 25.64
CA ALA A 79 -4.71 -21.19 26.09
C ALA A 79 -3.95 -19.89 25.78
N LYS A 80 -2.63 -19.88 25.99
CA LYS A 80 -1.76 -18.74 25.60
C LYS A 80 -1.86 -18.46 24.11
N THR A 81 -1.71 -19.47 23.27
CA THR A 81 -1.77 -19.32 21.81
C THR A 81 -3.10 -18.74 21.36
N LEU A 82 -4.21 -19.25 21.90
CA LEU A 82 -5.55 -18.74 21.56
C LEU A 82 -5.77 -17.31 22.04
N ALA A 83 -5.37 -17.00 23.27
CA ALA A 83 -5.53 -15.67 23.85
C ALA A 83 -4.68 -14.62 23.11
N ASP A 84 -3.43 -14.94 22.80
CA ASP A 84 -2.53 -14.06 22.07
C ASP A 84 -3.10 -13.77 20.67
N ARG A 85 -3.55 -14.81 19.97
CA ARG A 85 -4.18 -14.66 18.66
C ARG A 85 -5.44 -13.81 18.72
N ALA A 86 -6.34 -14.05 19.67
CA ALA A 86 -7.57 -13.28 19.83
C ALA A 86 -7.31 -11.78 20.05
N PHE A 87 -6.30 -11.45 20.85
CA PHE A 87 -5.91 -10.06 21.08
C PHE A 87 -5.27 -9.41 19.86
N ILE A 88 -4.36 -10.12 19.17
CA ILE A 88 -3.73 -9.65 17.93
C ILE A 88 -4.80 -9.40 16.86
N GLU A 89 -5.71 -10.36 16.62
CA GLU A 89 -6.78 -10.22 15.62
C GLU A 89 -7.71 -9.04 15.94
N THR A 90 -8.04 -8.83 17.21
CA THR A 90 -8.85 -7.69 17.64
C THR A 90 -8.14 -6.38 17.36
N THR A 91 -6.86 -6.27 17.71
CA THR A 91 -6.07 -5.05 17.50
C THR A 91 -5.91 -4.73 16.03
N VAL A 92 -5.59 -5.73 15.19
CA VAL A 92 -5.46 -5.56 13.74
C VAL A 92 -6.80 -5.17 13.11
N ARG A 93 -7.90 -5.80 13.52
CA ARG A 93 -9.24 -5.47 13.01
C ARG A 93 -9.63 -4.02 13.33
N LEU A 94 -9.36 -3.56 14.54
CA LEU A 94 -9.66 -2.20 14.98
C LEU A 94 -8.73 -1.17 14.33
N HIS A 95 -7.47 -1.52 14.08
CA HIS A 95 -6.55 -0.73 13.27
C HIS A 95 -7.13 -0.51 11.86
N ARG A 96 -7.54 -1.58 11.16
CA ARG A 96 -8.13 -1.51 9.82
C ARG A 96 -9.43 -0.68 9.80
N ALA A 97 -10.26 -0.84 10.80
CA ALA A 97 -11.48 -0.04 10.93
C ALA A 97 -11.16 1.46 11.07
N GLY A 98 -10.08 1.81 11.79
CA GLY A 98 -9.59 3.19 11.90
C GLY A 98 -9.08 3.78 10.59
N GLU A 99 -8.58 2.93 9.68
CA GLU A 99 -8.18 3.33 8.31
C GLU A 99 -9.35 3.35 7.31
N GLY A 100 -10.57 3.03 7.75
CA GLY A 100 -11.72 2.87 6.85
C GLY A 100 -11.61 1.66 5.92
N ALA A 101 -10.79 0.68 6.27
CA ALA A 101 -10.48 -0.47 5.45
C ALA A 101 -11.08 -1.77 6.00
N ALA A 102 -11.49 -2.68 5.11
CA ALA A 102 -12.04 -3.97 5.50
C ALA A 102 -10.97 -4.88 6.10
N TYR A 103 -11.28 -5.50 7.23
CA TYR A 103 -10.46 -6.57 7.79
C TYR A 103 -10.80 -7.91 7.10
N THR A 104 -9.82 -8.53 6.46
CA THR A 104 -9.97 -9.79 5.72
C THR A 104 -9.32 -11.00 6.41
N GLY A 105 -9.04 -10.87 7.70
CA GLY A 105 -8.34 -11.87 8.50
C GLY A 105 -6.84 -11.59 8.65
N LEU A 106 -6.25 -12.15 9.70
CA LEU A 106 -4.82 -12.05 9.97
C LEU A 106 -4.04 -12.85 8.91
N LYS A 107 -3.07 -12.21 8.27
CA LYS A 107 -2.22 -12.83 7.26
C LYS A 107 -1.10 -13.64 7.91
N PRO A 108 -0.60 -14.71 7.27
CA PRO A 108 0.54 -15.46 7.79
C PRO A 108 1.82 -14.61 7.83
N ALA A 109 2.80 -15.07 8.59
CA ALA A 109 4.14 -14.49 8.57
C ALA A 109 4.84 -14.74 7.23
N GLY A 110 5.76 -13.83 6.86
CA GLY A 110 6.62 -14.01 5.68
C GLY A 110 5.93 -13.74 4.34
N VAL A 111 4.83 -13.01 4.33
CA VAL A 111 4.23 -12.53 3.08
C VAL A 111 5.21 -11.57 2.40
N ASP A 112 5.45 -11.77 1.11
CA ASP A 112 6.30 -10.89 0.31
C ASP A 112 5.51 -9.61 -0.07
N TYR A 113 5.94 -8.49 0.50
CA TYR A 113 5.41 -7.15 0.20
C TYR A 113 6.33 -6.35 -0.74
N GLY A 114 7.29 -7.03 -1.38
CA GLY A 114 8.32 -6.39 -2.19
C GLY A 114 9.41 -5.71 -1.36
N PRO A 115 10.40 -5.07 -1.99
CA PRO A 115 11.58 -4.58 -1.30
C PRO A 115 11.36 -3.28 -0.51
N ALA A 116 10.39 -2.46 -0.89
CA ALA A 116 10.22 -1.11 -0.35
C ALA A 116 9.75 -1.12 1.12
N ILE A 117 8.76 -1.96 1.47
CA ILE A 117 8.20 -2.02 2.83
C ILE A 117 9.24 -2.49 3.84
N PRO A 118 9.95 -3.62 3.64
CA PRO A 118 11.02 -4.03 4.56
C PRO A 118 12.18 -3.03 4.66
N ALA A 119 12.46 -2.27 3.58
CA ALA A 119 13.46 -1.21 3.62
C ALA A 119 12.99 -0.02 4.48
N ALA A 120 11.71 0.37 4.35
CA ALA A 120 11.10 1.42 5.17
C ALA A 120 11.07 1.03 6.66
N ASP A 121 10.65 -0.19 6.99
CA ASP A 121 10.66 -0.70 8.37
C ASP A 121 12.06 -0.65 8.98
N ARG A 122 13.09 -1.10 8.24
CA ARG A 122 14.48 -0.99 8.70
C ARG A 122 14.93 0.44 8.89
N ALA A 123 14.54 1.35 7.99
CA ALA A 123 14.88 2.76 8.12
C ALA A 123 14.27 3.37 9.39
N ILE A 124 13.02 3.06 9.69
CA ILE A 124 12.32 3.48 10.91
C ILE A 124 13.04 2.90 12.15
N ALA A 125 13.33 1.61 12.15
CA ALA A 125 13.96 0.94 13.29
C ALA A 125 15.40 1.42 13.56
N THR A 126 16.14 1.81 12.52
CA THR A 126 17.55 2.23 12.63
C THR A 126 17.76 3.73 12.61
N GLY A 127 16.72 4.52 12.29
CA GLY A 127 16.84 5.97 12.06
C GLY A 127 17.66 6.33 10.80
N ASN A 128 17.90 5.35 9.89
CA ASN A 128 18.72 5.55 8.69
C ASN A 128 17.92 5.33 7.40
N PRO A 129 17.49 6.40 6.69
CA PRO A 129 16.74 6.31 5.44
C PRO A 129 17.60 6.03 4.20
N ALA A 130 18.93 6.00 4.29
CA ALA A 130 19.81 5.87 3.13
C ALA A 130 19.56 4.62 2.28
N PRO A 131 19.29 3.43 2.84
CA PRO A 131 18.95 2.25 2.04
C PRO A 131 17.63 2.39 1.26
N VAL A 132 16.61 3.04 1.84
CA VAL A 132 15.34 3.34 1.15
C VAL A 132 15.58 4.28 -0.01
N LYS A 133 16.36 5.34 0.21
CA LYS A 133 16.73 6.28 -0.84
C LYS A 133 17.47 5.58 -1.98
N GLY A 134 18.43 4.71 -1.66
CA GLY A 134 19.17 3.94 -2.66
C GLY A 134 18.26 3.09 -3.54
N LEU A 135 17.38 2.30 -2.92
CA LEU A 135 16.38 1.48 -3.61
C LEU A 135 15.50 2.31 -4.55
N LEU A 136 14.93 3.39 -4.04
CA LEU A 136 14.00 4.22 -4.83
C LEU A 136 14.70 4.95 -5.98
N VAL A 137 15.95 5.39 -5.81
CA VAL A 137 16.74 6.02 -6.87
C VAL A 137 17.06 5.01 -7.97
N GLU A 138 17.49 3.80 -7.61
CA GLU A 138 17.78 2.74 -8.58
C GLU A 138 16.53 2.35 -9.40
N GLU A 139 15.41 2.14 -8.75
CA GLU A 139 14.14 1.83 -9.43
C GLU A 139 13.66 2.99 -10.33
N LEU A 140 13.84 4.24 -9.87
CA LEU A 140 13.53 5.44 -10.65
C LEU A 140 14.39 5.52 -11.92
N GLU A 141 15.70 5.38 -11.80
CA GLU A 141 16.64 5.43 -12.93
C GLU A 141 16.34 4.33 -13.94
N HIS A 142 16.12 3.10 -13.46
CA HIS A 142 15.74 1.97 -14.32
C HIS A 142 14.41 2.23 -15.04
N GLY A 143 13.40 2.68 -14.30
CA GLY A 143 12.07 2.96 -14.85
C GLY A 143 12.05 4.08 -15.89
N LEU A 144 12.79 5.17 -15.65
CA LEU A 144 12.93 6.28 -16.60
C LEU A 144 13.68 5.83 -17.85
N HIS A 145 14.83 5.13 -17.67
CA HIS A 145 15.66 4.66 -18.79
C HIS A 145 14.89 3.72 -19.70
N ALA A 146 14.22 2.72 -19.17
CA ALA A 146 13.48 1.73 -19.94
C ALA A 146 12.36 2.38 -20.79
N ARG A 147 11.56 3.28 -20.19
CA ARG A 147 10.46 3.95 -20.88
C ARG A 147 10.95 4.94 -21.93
N PHE A 148 12.00 5.70 -21.62
CA PHE A 148 12.57 6.64 -22.57
C PHE A 148 13.26 5.95 -23.75
N ALA A 149 13.95 4.83 -23.51
CA ALA A 149 14.51 4.00 -24.58
C ALA A 149 13.41 3.51 -25.54
N HIS A 150 12.25 3.10 -25.01
CA HIS A 150 11.10 2.71 -25.84
C HIS A 150 10.55 3.88 -26.67
N VAL A 151 10.48 5.10 -26.11
CA VAL A 151 10.12 6.31 -26.88
C VAL A 151 11.09 6.52 -28.05
N LEU A 152 12.39 6.47 -27.78
CA LEU A 152 13.40 6.67 -28.81
C LEU A 152 13.34 5.60 -29.92
N GLU A 153 13.10 4.36 -29.55
CA GLU A 153 12.93 3.25 -30.51
C GLU A 153 11.73 3.47 -31.42
N THR A 154 10.56 3.80 -30.86
CA THR A 154 9.35 4.06 -31.65
C THR A 154 9.48 5.29 -32.52
N GLN A 155 10.14 6.36 -32.04
CA GLN A 155 10.43 7.55 -32.85
C GLN A 155 11.37 7.25 -34.04
N LYS A 156 12.41 6.43 -33.79
CA LYS A 156 13.34 6.01 -34.83
C LYS A 156 12.62 5.23 -35.95
N ARG A 157 11.75 4.29 -35.54
CA ARG A 157 10.97 3.46 -36.48
C ARG A 157 10.09 4.30 -37.40
N VAL A 158 9.38 5.29 -36.89
CA VAL A 158 8.51 6.17 -37.68
C VAL A 158 9.29 7.09 -38.64
N LYS A 159 10.56 7.38 -38.35
CA LYS A 159 11.43 8.18 -39.26
C LYS A 159 11.96 7.40 -40.44
N GLU A 160 11.85 6.08 -40.47
CA GLU A 160 12.22 5.28 -41.64
C GLU A 160 11.32 5.64 -42.85
N PRO A 161 11.89 5.90 -44.03
CA PRO A 161 11.11 6.33 -45.21
C PRO A 161 9.98 5.37 -45.59
N THR A 162 10.17 4.08 -45.36
CA THR A 162 9.19 3.02 -45.61
C THR A 162 7.99 3.06 -44.67
N MET A 163 8.14 3.73 -43.53
CA MET A 163 7.13 3.81 -42.45
C MET A 163 6.45 5.19 -42.37
N ALA A 164 6.77 6.12 -43.26
CA ALA A 164 6.27 7.50 -43.22
C ALA A 164 4.74 7.63 -43.22
N ASN A 165 4.03 6.65 -43.82
CA ASN A 165 2.57 6.59 -43.90
C ASN A 165 1.98 5.44 -43.02
N ASP A 166 2.77 4.81 -42.18
CA ASP A 166 2.32 3.73 -41.28
C ASP A 166 1.61 4.33 -40.06
N VAL A 167 0.29 4.43 -40.14
CA VAL A 167 -0.55 4.93 -39.05
C VAL A 167 -0.48 4.06 -37.79
N PRO A 168 -0.45 2.73 -37.86
CA PRO A 168 -0.16 1.87 -36.71
C PRO A 168 1.14 2.21 -35.98
N ALA A 169 2.26 2.33 -36.68
CA ALA A 169 3.55 2.71 -36.11
C ALA A 169 3.52 4.11 -35.49
N ALA A 170 2.86 5.06 -36.16
CA ALA A 170 2.68 6.40 -35.59
C ALA A 170 1.85 6.41 -34.31
N ARG A 171 0.83 5.56 -34.19
CA ARG A 171 0.04 5.40 -32.95
C ARG A 171 0.85 4.77 -31.82
N GLU A 172 1.70 3.79 -32.12
CA GLU A 172 2.61 3.18 -31.16
C GLU A 172 3.57 4.23 -30.60
N ARG A 173 4.17 5.07 -31.45
CA ARG A 173 5.01 6.19 -31.01
C ARG A 173 4.27 7.15 -30.09
N VAL A 174 3.07 7.60 -30.47
CA VAL A 174 2.27 8.50 -29.64
C VAL A 174 1.93 7.86 -28.30
N SER A 175 1.59 6.57 -28.29
CA SER A 175 1.32 5.83 -27.06
C SER A 175 2.55 5.75 -26.13
N ALA A 176 3.74 5.50 -26.69
CA ALA A 176 4.99 5.48 -25.93
C ALA A 176 5.32 6.86 -25.33
N GLU A 177 5.18 7.93 -26.12
CA GLU A 177 5.41 9.31 -25.68
C GLU A 177 4.45 9.71 -24.55
N LEU A 178 3.15 9.45 -24.70
CA LEU A 178 2.14 9.73 -23.68
C LEU A 178 2.38 8.89 -22.42
N GLY A 179 2.73 7.61 -22.58
CA GLY A 179 3.05 6.73 -21.46
C GLY A 179 4.25 7.23 -20.66
N PHE A 180 5.29 7.74 -21.32
CA PHE A 180 6.44 8.33 -20.63
C PHE A 180 6.07 9.62 -19.87
N VAL A 181 5.34 10.54 -20.51
CA VAL A 181 4.89 11.80 -19.88
C VAL A 181 4.02 11.51 -18.65
N THR A 182 3.06 10.59 -18.77
CA THR A 182 2.19 10.19 -17.67
C THR A 182 2.97 9.56 -16.50
N TYR A 183 3.97 8.73 -16.84
CA TYR A 183 4.83 8.12 -15.83
C TYR A 183 5.62 9.18 -15.03
N VAL A 184 6.24 10.14 -15.74
CA VAL A 184 7.00 11.23 -15.10
C VAL A 184 6.11 12.08 -14.21
N GLU A 185 4.90 12.44 -14.69
CA GLU A 185 3.96 13.22 -13.88
C GLU A 185 3.47 12.44 -12.66
N GLY A 186 3.19 11.14 -12.81
CA GLY A 186 2.81 10.29 -11.68
C GLY A 186 3.90 10.20 -10.60
N LEU A 187 5.16 10.08 -11.00
CA LEU A 187 6.30 10.12 -10.09
C LEU A 187 6.40 11.46 -9.36
N ARG A 188 6.27 12.57 -10.10
CA ARG A 188 6.30 13.91 -9.51
C ARG A 188 5.20 14.09 -8.47
N GLN A 189 3.98 13.67 -8.78
CA GLN A 189 2.84 13.71 -7.86
C GLN A 189 3.08 12.86 -6.61
N ALA A 190 3.60 11.65 -6.77
CA ALA A 190 3.94 10.77 -5.64
C ALA A 190 5.01 11.40 -4.72
N ILE A 191 6.04 12.05 -5.30
CA ILE A 191 7.10 12.73 -4.53
C ILE A 191 6.57 13.95 -3.78
N GLN A 192 5.63 14.69 -4.36
CA GLN A 192 5.05 15.87 -3.73
C GLN A 192 4.05 15.55 -2.62
N GLY A 193 3.70 14.29 -2.45
CA GLY A 193 2.59 13.84 -1.66
C GLY A 193 1.27 14.04 -2.42
N ALA A 194 0.46 12.99 -2.55
CA ALA A 194 -0.91 13.17 -3.00
C ALA A 194 -1.62 14.13 -2.03
N PRO A 195 -2.43 15.09 -2.49
CA PRO A 195 -3.19 15.92 -1.59
C PRO A 195 -4.10 15.03 -0.74
N GLY A 196 -3.80 14.94 0.56
CA GLY A 196 -4.68 14.62 1.64
C GLY A 196 -5.13 13.17 1.81
N HIS A 197 -4.47 12.43 2.68
CA HIS A 197 -5.15 11.90 3.85
C HIS A 197 -4.66 12.74 5.03
N GLU A 198 -5.28 13.88 5.26
CA GLU A 198 -5.23 14.52 6.56
C GLU A 198 -5.87 13.53 7.54
N HIS A 199 -5.06 12.92 8.39
CA HIS A 199 -5.55 12.24 9.58
C HIS A 199 -6.21 13.33 10.42
N GLU A 200 -7.54 13.40 10.42
CA GLU A 200 -8.28 14.19 11.39
C GLU A 200 -7.78 13.79 12.79
N LYS A 201 -7.27 14.79 13.49
CA LYS A 201 -6.76 14.66 14.85
C LYS A 201 -7.87 14.46 15.85
#